data_2f141c16ac94c1cc7c1d79f2ca3a1e65
#
_entry.id   2f141c16ac94c1cc7c1d79f2ca3a1e65
#
_cell.length_a   1.000
_cell.length_b   1.000
_cell.length_c   1.000
_cell.angle_alpha   90.00
_cell.angle_beta   90.00
_cell.angle_gamma   90.00
#
_symmetry.space_group_name_H-M   'P 1'
#
loop_
_entity.id
_entity.type
_entity.pdbx_description
1 polymer ?
#
loop_
_entity_poly.entity_id
_entity_poly.type
_entity_poly.pdbx_seq_one_letter_code
_entity_poly.pdbx_strand_id
1 'polypeptide(L)'
;MEDAAGHYEFCAGAARLLHGDSYNNQGEALFGVVTRQPSGVVGLITPWNFPFIVLAERLPYILASGNSVVVKPSELTATTTLIFADILAEAGLPKGVYNVVTGTGPEVGQAMSEHMDIDIISFTGSTATGALVLKASATNFKKASLELGGKNPQIVFADADLDAAADGVAFAMCFNAGQCCVSGSRLVVEAS
;
A
#
# COMPACT_ATOMS: atom_id res chain seq x y z
N MET A 1 2.24 -15.06 5.64
CA MET A 1 2.63 -14.61 7.01
C MET A 1 4.09 -14.20 7.03
N GLU A 2 5.01 -15.02 6.54
CA GLU A 2 6.45 -14.71 6.48
C GLU A 2 6.75 -13.42 5.70
N ASP A 3 6.19 -13.25 4.50
CA ASP A 3 6.34 -12.02 3.71
C ASP A 3 5.88 -10.76 4.48
N ALA A 4 4.77 -10.87 5.20
CA ALA A 4 4.27 -9.75 6.00
C ALA A 4 5.25 -9.38 7.13
N ALA A 5 5.81 -10.36 7.86
CA ALA A 5 6.81 -10.11 8.89
C ALA A 5 8.07 -9.44 8.32
N GLY A 6 8.52 -9.88 7.14
CA GLY A 6 9.67 -9.28 6.44
C GLY A 6 9.52 -7.78 6.16
N HIS A 7 8.32 -7.31 5.82
CA HIS A 7 8.07 -5.87 5.66
C HIS A 7 8.26 -5.09 6.96
N TYR A 8 7.81 -5.65 8.10
CA TYR A 8 8.00 -5.00 9.41
C TYR A 8 9.47 -4.99 9.84
N GLU A 9 10.19 -6.09 9.66
CA GLU A 9 11.63 -6.17 9.97
C GLU A 9 12.44 -5.19 9.12
N PHE A 10 12.16 -5.12 7.82
CA PHE A 10 12.79 -4.16 6.93
C PHE A 10 12.53 -2.72 7.38
N CYS A 11 11.27 -2.37 7.67
CA CYS A 11 10.90 -1.02 8.08
C CYS A 11 11.46 -0.65 9.45
N ALA A 12 11.58 -1.60 10.38
CA ALA A 12 12.22 -1.37 11.68
C ALA A 12 13.71 -0.96 11.52
N GLY A 13 14.41 -1.56 10.56
CA GLY A 13 15.75 -1.14 10.17
C GLY A 13 15.77 0.22 9.47
N ALA A 14 14.92 0.38 8.47
CA ALA A 14 14.83 1.58 7.62
C ALA A 14 14.43 2.84 8.39
N ALA A 15 13.65 2.72 9.47
CA ALA A 15 13.24 3.86 10.31
C ALA A 15 14.45 4.64 10.87
N ARG A 16 15.59 3.98 11.08
CA ARG A 16 16.82 4.61 11.53
C ARG A 16 17.62 5.30 10.42
N LEU A 17 17.22 5.11 9.17
CA LEU A 17 17.86 5.69 8.00
C LEU A 17 17.13 6.93 7.47
N LEU A 18 16.05 7.34 8.13
CA LEU A 18 15.31 8.56 7.79
C LEU A 18 16.12 9.78 8.26
N HIS A 19 17.06 10.22 7.45
CA HIS A 19 17.88 11.40 7.68
C HIS A 19 17.52 12.53 6.71
N GLY A 20 17.90 13.74 7.06
CA GLY A 20 17.80 14.90 6.19
C GLY A 20 19.15 15.26 5.58
N ASP A 21 19.18 16.37 4.90
CA ASP A 21 20.37 16.90 4.23
C ASP A 21 20.81 18.23 4.84
N SER A 22 22.09 18.57 4.70
CA SER A 22 22.62 19.88 5.06
C SER A 22 23.41 20.47 3.89
N TYR A 23 23.32 21.77 3.73
CA TYR A 23 23.91 22.52 2.62
C TYR A 23 24.68 23.72 3.17
N ASN A 24 25.99 23.78 2.90
CA ASN A 24 26.88 24.88 3.30
C ASN A 24 27.39 25.70 2.09
N ASN A 25 26.82 25.49 0.92
CA ASN A 25 27.22 26.10 -0.33
C ASN A 25 26.26 27.21 -0.81
N GLN A 26 25.41 27.73 0.08
CA GLN A 26 24.38 28.76 -0.22
C GLN A 26 24.91 30.20 -0.04
N GLY A 27 26.23 30.37 0.16
CA GLY A 27 26.89 31.61 0.48
C GLY A 27 27.35 31.69 1.93
N GLU A 28 28.19 32.71 2.27
CA GLU A 28 28.85 32.80 3.58
C GLU A 28 27.88 32.97 4.77
N ALA A 29 26.67 33.51 4.51
CA ALA A 29 25.70 33.83 5.56
C ALA A 29 24.55 32.80 5.68
N LEU A 30 24.55 31.72 4.86
CA LEU A 30 23.42 30.78 4.80
C LEU A 30 23.89 29.34 5.03
N PHE A 31 23.19 28.67 5.93
CA PHE A 31 23.30 27.23 6.14
C PHE A 31 21.91 26.59 5.97
N GLY A 32 21.75 25.76 4.95
CA GLY A 32 20.49 25.08 4.65
C GLY A 32 20.41 23.71 5.36
N VAL A 33 19.25 23.41 5.93
CA VAL A 33 18.94 22.09 6.50
C VAL A 33 17.62 21.59 5.96
N VAL A 34 17.58 20.35 5.52
CA VAL A 34 16.35 19.63 5.16
C VAL A 34 16.08 18.60 6.24
N THR A 35 14.92 18.67 6.86
CA THR A 35 14.45 17.70 7.85
C THR A 35 13.31 16.86 7.27
N ARG A 36 13.24 15.58 7.63
CA ARG A 36 12.10 14.71 7.33
C ARG A 36 11.12 14.79 8.48
N GLN A 37 9.84 14.97 8.14
CA GLN A 37 8.75 15.03 9.12
C GLN A 37 7.61 14.11 8.68
N PRO A 38 6.84 13.53 9.62
CA PRO A 38 5.60 12.83 9.31
C PRO A 38 4.65 13.72 8.50
N SER A 39 3.92 13.11 7.59
CA SER A 39 2.89 13.84 6.83
C SER A 39 1.64 14.11 7.67
N GLY A 40 1.37 13.29 8.70
CA GLY A 40 0.23 13.40 9.59
C GLY A 40 -0.61 12.14 9.64
N VAL A 41 -1.89 12.23 9.24
CA VAL A 41 -2.85 11.12 9.26
C VAL A 41 -2.97 10.49 7.87
N VAL A 42 -2.77 9.17 7.81
CA VAL A 42 -2.93 8.38 6.59
C VAL A 42 -4.26 7.62 6.63
N GLY A 43 -5.12 7.83 5.66
CA GLY A 43 -6.26 6.95 5.39
C GLY A 43 -5.79 5.77 4.54
N LEU A 44 -5.92 4.55 5.03
CA LEU A 44 -5.51 3.34 4.32
C LEU A 44 -6.73 2.46 4.02
N ILE A 45 -7.08 2.30 2.74
CA ILE A 45 -8.20 1.47 2.29
C ILE A 45 -7.64 0.23 1.60
N THR A 46 -7.93 -0.95 2.15
CA THR A 46 -7.40 -2.24 1.67
C THR A 46 -8.48 -3.11 1.05
N PRO A 47 -8.13 -3.94 0.03
CA PRO A 47 -9.05 -4.80 -0.70
C PRO A 47 -9.30 -6.11 0.04
N TRP A 48 -10.17 -6.94 -0.55
CA TRP A 48 -10.58 -8.24 -0.01
C TRP A 48 -9.70 -9.42 -0.48
N ASN A 49 -9.01 -9.30 -1.62
CA ASN A 49 -8.31 -10.42 -2.26
C ASN A 49 -6.99 -10.82 -1.58
N PHE A 50 -6.32 -9.86 -0.95
CA PHE A 50 -5.10 -10.07 -0.15
C PHE A 50 -5.18 -9.25 1.15
N PRO A 51 -6.11 -9.58 2.06
CA PRO A 51 -6.51 -8.67 3.15
C PRO A 51 -5.39 -8.34 4.12
N PHE A 52 -4.47 -9.27 4.39
CA PHE A 52 -3.39 -9.04 5.34
C PHE A 52 -2.08 -8.60 4.67
N ILE A 53 -1.71 -9.19 3.54
CA ILE A 53 -0.45 -8.82 2.90
C ILE A 53 -0.47 -7.38 2.37
N VAL A 54 -1.58 -6.92 1.79
CA VAL A 54 -1.70 -5.52 1.34
C VAL A 54 -1.64 -4.54 2.50
N LEU A 55 -2.20 -4.89 3.67
CA LEU A 55 -2.01 -4.12 4.89
C LEU A 55 -0.53 -4.07 5.30
N ALA A 56 0.15 -5.23 5.30
CA ALA A 56 1.55 -5.36 5.71
C ALA A 56 2.53 -4.69 4.72
N GLU A 57 2.17 -4.57 3.46
CA GLU A 57 2.95 -3.83 2.45
C GLU A 57 2.88 -2.31 2.60
N ARG A 58 1.96 -1.78 3.40
CA ARG A 58 1.73 -0.33 3.57
C ARG A 58 1.97 0.14 4.99
N LEU A 59 1.38 -0.55 5.95
CA LEU A 59 1.36 -0.11 7.34
C LEU A 59 2.75 0.11 7.95
N PRO A 60 3.74 -0.79 7.78
CA PRO A 60 5.05 -0.60 8.40
C PRO A 60 5.74 0.68 7.92
N TYR A 61 5.60 1.05 6.64
CA TYR A 61 6.17 2.29 6.10
C TYR A 61 5.49 3.53 6.67
N ILE A 62 4.16 3.47 6.86
CA ILE A 62 3.38 4.54 7.49
C ILE A 62 3.86 4.77 8.92
N LEU A 63 3.99 3.68 9.70
CA LEU A 63 4.39 3.73 11.10
C LEU A 63 5.86 4.14 11.25
N ALA A 64 6.78 3.56 10.45
CA ALA A 64 8.20 3.86 10.49
C ALA A 64 8.52 5.32 10.15
N SER A 65 7.69 5.97 9.33
CA SER A 65 7.80 7.39 9.00
C SER A 65 7.07 8.31 10.00
N GLY A 66 6.56 7.78 11.11
CA GLY A 66 6.00 8.54 12.23
C GLY A 66 4.56 9.03 12.02
N ASN A 67 3.84 8.50 11.03
CA ASN A 67 2.45 8.86 10.78
C ASN A 67 1.48 8.04 11.66
N SER A 68 0.29 8.58 11.90
CA SER A 68 -0.86 7.81 12.37
C SER A 68 -1.70 7.33 11.18
N VAL A 69 -2.51 6.29 11.40
CA VAL A 69 -3.29 5.68 10.33
C VAL A 69 -4.72 5.37 10.77
N VAL A 70 -5.65 5.60 9.85
CA VAL A 70 -7.02 5.09 9.91
C VAL A 70 -7.17 4.06 8.79
N VAL A 71 -7.37 2.79 9.16
CA VAL A 71 -7.48 1.69 8.21
C VAL A 71 -8.94 1.32 8.00
N LYS A 72 -9.36 1.28 6.75
CA LYS A 72 -10.63 0.70 6.33
C LYS A 72 -10.36 -0.57 5.52
N PRO A 73 -10.46 -1.77 6.11
CA PRO A 73 -10.42 -3.01 5.34
C PRO A 73 -11.69 -3.17 4.50
N SER A 74 -11.64 -4.07 3.51
CA SER A 74 -12.87 -4.53 2.88
C SER A 74 -13.82 -5.12 3.93
N GLU A 75 -15.11 -4.85 3.82
CA GLU A 75 -16.17 -5.41 4.65
C GLU A 75 -16.22 -6.92 4.61
N LEU A 76 -15.73 -7.54 3.52
CA LEU A 76 -15.70 -8.99 3.35
C LEU A 76 -14.56 -9.67 4.16
N THR A 77 -13.53 -8.94 4.56
CA THR A 77 -12.28 -9.51 5.11
C THR A 77 -11.69 -8.69 6.25
N ALA A 78 -12.52 -8.02 7.05
CA ALA A 78 -12.07 -7.11 8.10
C ALA A 78 -11.39 -7.79 9.30
N THR A 79 -11.66 -9.07 9.54
CA THR A 79 -11.26 -9.78 10.75
C THR A 79 -9.75 -9.74 11.02
N THR A 80 -8.92 -9.98 10.01
CA THR A 80 -7.45 -9.97 10.18
C THR A 80 -6.93 -8.60 10.57
N THR A 81 -7.49 -7.54 10.02
CA THR A 81 -7.15 -6.15 10.33
C THR A 81 -7.52 -5.77 11.76
N LEU A 82 -8.66 -6.27 12.24
CA LEU A 82 -9.12 -6.06 13.61
C LEU A 82 -8.24 -6.80 14.62
N ILE A 83 -7.97 -8.09 14.40
CA ILE A 83 -7.07 -8.89 15.27
C ILE A 83 -5.67 -8.25 15.31
N PHE A 84 -5.23 -7.70 14.20
CA PHE A 84 -3.91 -7.07 14.14
C PHE A 84 -3.80 -5.82 15.02
N ALA A 85 -4.92 -5.13 15.30
CA ALA A 85 -4.94 -4.03 16.25
C ALA A 85 -4.56 -4.48 17.67
N ASP A 86 -5.03 -5.64 18.10
CA ASP A 86 -4.70 -6.21 19.42
C ASP A 86 -3.21 -6.58 19.48
N ILE A 87 -2.67 -7.19 18.41
CA ILE A 87 -1.24 -7.53 18.30
C ILE A 87 -0.36 -6.28 18.39
N LEU A 88 -0.72 -5.21 17.70
CA LEU A 88 0.01 -3.95 17.75
C LEU A 88 -0.06 -3.29 19.14
N ALA A 89 -1.20 -3.38 19.81
CA ALA A 89 -1.35 -2.89 21.17
C ALA A 89 -0.50 -3.69 22.17
N GLU A 90 -0.45 -5.02 22.06
CA GLU A 90 0.44 -5.90 22.84
C GLU A 90 1.92 -5.60 22.59
N ALA A 91 2.28 -5.26 21.34
CA ALA A 91 3.63 -4.84 20.97
C ALA A 91 4.01 -3.43 21.49
N GLY A 92 3.09 -2.72 22.15
CA GLY A 92 3.32 -1.41 22.76
C GLY A 92 3.11 -0.22 21.81
N LEU A 93 2.42 -0.40 20.69
CA LEU A 93 2.07 0.74 19.83
C LEU A 93 1.19 1.73 20.59
N PRO A 94 1.48 3.04 20.63
CA PRO A 94 0.69 4.01 21.35
C PRO A 94 -0.75 4.07 20.83
N LYS A 95 -1.69 4.31 21.75
CA LYS A 95 -3.11 4.48 21.40
C LYS A 95 -3.28 5.64 20.40
N GLY A 96 -4.16 5.45 19.43
CA GLY A 96 -4.48 6.44 18.41
C GLY A 96 -3.53 6.45 17.19
N VAL A 97 -2.42 5.69 17.22
CA VAL A 97 -1.52 5.57 16.06
C VAL A 97 -2.09 4.64 15.00
N TYR A 98 -2.70 3.54 15.39
CA TYR A 98 -3.40 2.61 14.50
C TYR A 98 -4.88 2.53 14.88
N ASN A 99 -5.75 2.86 13.95
CA ASN A 99 -7.20 2.90 14.15
C ASN A 99 -7.88 2.13 13.02
N VAL A 100 -8.89 1.35 13.33
CA VAL A 100 -9.65 0.59 12.32
C VAL A 100 -11.10 1.07 12.31
N VAL A 101 -11.59 1.36 11.11
CA VAL A 101 -13.00 1.66 10.85
C VAL A 101 -13.56 0.67 9.86
N THR A 102 -14.71 0.09 10.16
CA THR A 102 -15.40 -0.87 9.30
C THR A 102 -16.62 -0.24 8.65
N GLY A 103 -16.98 -0.71 7.48
CA GLY A 103 -18.14 -0.25 6.72
C GLY A 103 -17.95 -0.37 5.23
N THR A 104 -18.95 0.02 4.46
CA THR A 104 -18.95 -0.09 3.01
C THR A 104 -18.05 0.96 2.34
N GLY A 105 -17.66 0.69 1.08
CA GLY A 105 -16.91 1.65 0.28
C GLY A 105 -17.61 3.00 0.14
N PRO A 106 -18.91 3.02 -0.27
CA PRO A 106 -19.68 4.26 -0.44
C PRO A 106 -19.88 5.07 0.85
N GLU A 107 -19.97 4.43 1.99
CA GLU A 107 -20.20 5.13 3.26
C GLU A 107 -18.87 5.58 3.89
N VAL A 108 -18.03 4.61 4.29
CA VAL A 108 -16.82 4.89 5.06
C VAL A 108 -15.64 5.25 4.14
N GLY A 109 -15.50 4.54 3.01
CA GLY A 109 -14.41 4.79 2.06
C GLY A 109 -14.48 6.19 1.44
N GLN A 110 -15.68 6.62 1.06
CA GLN A 110 -15.91 7.96 0.53
C GLN A 110 -15.67 9.03 1.60
N ALA A 111 -16.23 8.84 2.81
CA ALA A 111 -16.04 9.77 3.92
C ALA A 111 -14.55 9.96 4.24
N MET A 112 -13.76 8.89 4.27
CA MET A 112 -12.31 8.97 4.46
C MET A 112 -11.61 9.70 3.32
N SER A 113 -12.02 9.46 2.07
CA SER A 113 -11.41 10.08 0.90
C SER A 113 -11.64 11.60 0.87
N GLU A 114 -12.78 12.06 1.39
CA GLU A 114 -13.18 13.46 1.45
C GLU A 114 -12.76 14.16 2.75
N HIS A 115 -12.35 13.43 3.78
CA HIS A 115 -12.10 13.98 5.11
C HIS A 115 -10.96 15.00 5.12
N MET A 116 -11.19 16.16 5.69
CA MET A 116 -10.24 17.28 5.69
C MET A 116 -8.99 17.02 6.54
N ASP A 117 -9.10 16.22 7.59
CA ASP A 117 -7.99 15.89 8.52
C ASP A 117 -7.23 14.60 8.13
N ILE A 118 -7.45 14.08 6.93
CA ILE A 118 -6.61 13.04 6.34
C ILE A 118 -5.63 13.72 5.36
N ASP A 119 -4.34 13.54 5.60
CA ASP A 119 -3.26 14.18 4.83
C ASP A 119 -2.81 13.36 3.62
N ILE A 120 -2.95 12.03 3.73
CA ILE A 120 -2.65 11.08 2.65
C ILE A 120 -3.76 10.05 2.57
N ILE A 121 -4.20 9.70 1.37
CA ILE A 121 -5.07 8.55 1.14
C ILE A 121 -4.32 7.47 0.36
N SER A 122 -4.22 6.27 0.91
CA SER A 122 -3.67 5.08 0.25
C SER A 122 -4.81 4.11 -0.02
N PHE A 123 -5.02 3.80 -1.28
CA PHE A 123 -6.12 2.96 -1.74
C PHE A 123 -5.59 1.81 -2.60
N THR A 124 -6.04 0.60 -2.32
CA THR A 124 -5.84 -0.57 -3.18
C THR A 124 -7.20 -1.15 -3.54
N GLY A 125 -7.47 -1.27 -4.84
CA GLY A 125 -8.76 -1.80 -5.33
C GLY A 125 -8.98 -1.62 -6.82
N SER A 126 -10.26 -1.45 -7.24
CA SER A 126 -10.60 -1.30 -8.65
C SER A 126 -10.18 0.06 -9.22
N THR A 127 -9.86 0.11 -10.51
CA THR A 127 -9.52 1.34 -11.24
C THR A 127 -10.66 2.37 -11.16
N ALA A 128 -11.90 1.92 -11.27
CA ALA A 128 -13.08 2.79 -11.20
C ALA A 128 -13.18 3.47 -9.82
N THR A 129 -13.00 2.72 -8.73
CA THR A 129 -13.00 3.27 -7.36
C THR A 129 -11.78 4.16 -7.13
N GLY A 130 -10.60 3.78 -7.64
CA GLY A 130 -9.40 4.61 -7.56
C GLY A 130 -9.58 6.00 -8.18
N ALA A 131 -10.29 6.08 -9.30
CA ALA A 131 -10.64 7.37 -9.93
C ALA A 131 -11.53 8.23 -9.02
N LEU A 132 -12.49 7.62 -8.29
CA LEU A 132 -13.32 8.34 -7.31
C LEU A 132 -12.49 8.83 -6.12
N VAL A 133 -11.62 7.99 -5.58
CA VAL A 133 -10.69 8.36 -4.49
C VAL A 133 -9.79 9.52 -4.91
N LEU A 134 -9.21 9.44 -6.11
CA LEU A 134 -8.37 10.52 -6.63
C LEU A 134 -9.14 11.83 -6.79
N LYS A 135 -10.37 11.76 -7.30
CA LYS A 135 -11.23 12.94 -7.39
C LYS A 135 -11.56 13.53 -6.01
N ALA A 136 -11.88 12.68 -5.05
CA ALA A 136 -12.17 13.09 -3.67
C ALA A 136 -10.96 13.72 -2.97
N SER A 137 -9.73 13.24 -3.27
CA SER A 137 -8.50 13.79 -2.67
C SER A 137 -8.27 15.27 -2.96
N ALA A 138 -8.90 15.82 -4.00
CA ALA A 138 -8.82 17.24 -4.34
C ALA A 138 -9.49 18.15 -3.32
N THR A 139 -10.32 17.66 -2.40
CA THR A 139 -11.04 18.48 -1.40
C THR A 139 -10.10 19.29 -0.51
N ASN A 140 -8.95 18.70 -0.13
CA ASN A 140 -7.92 19.36 0.69
C ASN A 140 -6.51 19.16 0.11
N PHE A 141 -6.41 18.77 -1.17
CA PHE A 141 -5.14 18.50 -1.87
C PHE A 141 -4.30 17.37 -1.22
N LYS A 142 -4.94 16.42 -0.51
CA LYS A 142 -4.24 15.27 0.07
C LYS A 142 -3.56 14.44 -1.01
N LYS A 143 -2.40 13.90 -0.69
CA LYS A 143 -1.70 12.97 -1.59
C LYS A 143 -2.49 11.67 -1.72
N ALA A 144 -2.64 11.17 -2.94
CA ALA A 144 -3.25 9.87 -3.20
C ALA A 144 -2.18 8.88 -3.69
N SER A 145 -2.10 7.71 -3.02
CA SER A 145 -1.33 6.55 -3.47
C SER A 145 -2.32 5.48 -3.90
N LEU A 146 -2.28 5.09 -5.16
CA LEU A 146 -3.27 4.19 -5.75
C LEU A 146 -2.60 2.93 -6.29
N GLU A 147 -3.06 1.78 -5.80
CA GLU A 147 -2.73 0.46 -6.34
C GLU A 147 -3.99 -0.14 -6.95
N LEU A 148 -3.95 -0.38 -8.23
CA LEU A 148 -5.15 -0.67 -9.02
C LEU A 148 -5.02 -1.99 -9.78
N GLY A 149 -6.08 -2.40 -10.46
CA GLY A 149 -6.07 -3.57 -11.30
C GLY A 149 -5.15 -3.44 -12.51
N GLY A 150 -4.75 -4.56 -13.06
CA GLY A 150 -3.89 -4.64 -14.23
C GLY A 150 -4.26 -5.76 -15.18
N LYS A 151 -3.57 -5.78 -16.34
CA LYS A 151 -3.58 -6.83 -17.35
C LYS A 151 -2.13 -7.05 -17.79
N ASN A 152 -1.32 -7.62 -16.89
CA ASN A 152 0.12 -7.76 -17.10
C ASN A 152 0.44 -8.77 -18.21
N PRO A 153 1.44 -8.52 -19.06
CA PRO A 153 1.90 -9.48 -20.05
C PRO A 153 2.86 -10.51 -19.44
N GLN A 154 2.78 -11.73 -19.94
CA GLN A 154 3.79 -12.75 -19.82
C GLN A 154 4.42 -12.92 -21.21
N ILE A 155 5.72 -12.72 -21.32
CA ILE A 155 6.42 -12.73 -22.59
C ILE A 155 7.31 -13.97 -22.66
N VAL A 156 7.10 -14.81 -23.69
CA VAL A 156 7.86 -16.05 -23.92
C VAL A 156 8.58 -15.93 -25.24
N PHE A 157 9.90 -15.94 -25.21
CA PHE A 157 10.75 -15.95 -26.40
C PHE A 157 10.98 -17.35 -26.94
N ALA A 158 11.42 -17.46 -28.19
CA ALA A 158 11.60 -18.76 -28.88
C ALA A 158 12.64 -19.68 -28.24
N ASP A 159 13.60 -19.14 -27.52
CA ASP A 159 14.67 -19.87 -26.81
C ASP A 159 14.32 -20.22 -25.36
N ALA A 160 13.08 -19.94 -24.93
CA ALA A 160 12.63 -20.29 -23.57
C ALA A 160 12.42 -21.79 -23.39
N ASP A 161 12.62 -22.28 -22.15
CA ASP A 161 12.15 -23.60 -21.75
C ASP A 161 10.61 -23.58 -21.73
N LEU A 162 9.99 -24.24 -22.71
CA LEU A 162 8.53 -24.17 -22.91
C LEU A 162 7.75 -24.87 -21.80
N ASP A 163 8.29 -25.93 -21.20
CA ASP A 163 7.61 -26.61 -20.10
C ASP A 163 7.59 -25.73 -18.84
N ALA A 164 8.74 -25.18 -18.48
CA ALA A 164 8.83 -24.22 -17.37
C ALA A 164 8.01 -22.95 -17.63
N ALA A 165 7.98 -22.45 -18.89
CA ALA A 165 7.18 -21.31 -19.26
C ALA A 165 5.68 -21.59 -19.15
N ALA A 166 5.21 -22.79 -19.56
CA ALA A 166 3.81 -23.18 -19.42
C ALA A 166 3.35 -23.23 -17.96
N ASP A 167 4.18 -23.85 -17.09
CA ASP A 167 3.91 -23.90 -15.65
C ASP A 167 3.89 -22.51 -15.02
N GLY A 168 4.85 -21.66 -15.37
CA GLY A 168 4.93 -20.26 -14.90
C GLY A 168 3.73 -19.43 -15.35
N VAL A 169 3.31 -19.58 -16.60
CA VAL A 169 2.11 -18.90 -17.16
C VAL A 169 0.84 -19.36 -16.44
N ALA A 170 0.68 -20.67 -16.25
CA ALA A 170 -0.48 -21.24 -15.55
C ALA A 170 -0.54 -20.75 -14.09
N PHE A 171 0.59 -20.78 -13.38
CA PHE A 171 0.70 -20.27 -12.00
C PHE A 171 0.33 -18.78 -11.93
N ALA A 172 0.98 -17.95 -12.73
CA ALA A 172 0.78 -16.49 -12.69
C ALA A 172 -0.66 -16.05 -13.08
N MET A 173 -1.35 -16.85 -13.91
CA MET A 173 -2.74 -16.58 -14.27
C MET A 173 -3.72 -17.09 -13.21
N CYS A 174 -3.45 -18.26 -12.63
CA CYS A 174 -4.38 -18.95 -11.72
C CYS A 174 -4.13 -18.62 -10.24
N PHE A 175 -3.03 -17.99 -9.91
CA PHE A 175 -2.70 -17.61 -8.54
C PHE A 175 -3.84 -16.83 -7.88
N ASN A 176 -4.18 -17.20 -6.65
CA ASN A 176 -5.32 -16.67 -5.91
C ASN A 176 -6.65 -16.69 -6.72
N ALA A 177 -6.89 -17.78 -7.46
CA ALA A 177 -8.05 -17.95 -8.34
C ALA A 177 -8.18 -16.84 -9.43
N GLY A 178 -7.05 -16.28 -9.88
CA GLY A 178 -7.00 -15.16 -10.83
C GLY A 178 -7.37 -13.80 -10.23
N GLN A 179 -7.54 -13.73 -8.92
CA GLN A 179 -7.96 -12.51 -8.21
C GLN A 179 -6.72 -11.72 -7.73
N CYS A 180 -5.87 -11.36 -8.67
CA CYS A 180 -4.59 -10.72 -8.38
C CYS A 180 -4.30 -9.57 -9.34
N CYS A 181 -3.94 -8.40 -8.81
CA CYS A 181 -3.62 -7.20 -9.59
C CYS A 181 -2.39 -7.38 -10.48
N VAL A 182 -1.44 -8.22 -10.06
CA VAL A 182 -0.22 -8.56 -10.80
C VAL A 182 -0.34 -9.83 -11.65
N SER A 183 -1.55 -10.39 -11.78
CA SER A 183 -1.79 -11.60 -12.56
C SER A 183 -1.35 -11.42 -14.02
N GLY A 184 -0.59 -12.39 -14.54
CA GLY A 184 -0.12 -12.43 -15.91
C GLY A 184 -1.23 -12.86 -16.87
N SER A 185 -2.23 -11.99 -17.07
CA SER A 185 -3.46 -12.31 -17.79
C SER A 185 -3.37 -12.19 -19.33
N ARG A 186 -2.21 -11.81 -19.87
CA ARG A 186 -1.93 -11.77 -21.30
C ARG A 186 -0.66 -12.55 -21.62
N LEU A 187 -0.77 -13.56 -22.45
CA LEU A 187 0.38 -14.31 -22.94
C LEU A 187 0.79 -13.78 -24.33
N VAL A 188 2.04 -13.39 -24.43
CA VAL A 188 2.67 -12.96 -25.69
C VAL A 188 3.81 -13.92 -25.99
N VAL A 189 3.69 -14.65 -27.09
CA VAL A 189 4.67 -15.67 -27.50
C VAL A 189 5.32 -15.22 -28.79
N GLU A 190 6.66 -15.35 -28.88
CA GLU A 190 7.40 -15.11 -30.11
C GLU A 190 7.00 -16.16 -31.16
N ALA A 191 6.68 -15.69 -32.36
CA ALA A 191 6.37 -16.57 -33.49
C ALA A 191 7.66 -17.24 -33.96
N SER A 192 7.60 -18.56 -34.19
CA SER A 192 8.69 -19.35 -34.78
C SER A 192 8.79 -19.16 -36.29
#